data_65d297865bc857b3a5c94b7caa96d9dd
#
_entry.id   65d297865bc857b3a5c94b7caa96d9dd
#
_cell.length_a   1.000
_cell.length_b   1.000
_cell.length_c   1.000
_cell.angle_alpha   90.00
_cell.angle_beta   90.00
_cell.angle_gamma   90.00
#
_symmetry.space_group_name_H-M   'P 1'
#
loop_
_entity.id
_entity.type
_entity.pdbx_description
1 polymer ?
#
loop_
_entity_poly.entity_id
_entity_poly.type
_entity_poly.pdbx_seq_one_letter_code
_entity_poly.pdbx_strand_id
1 'polypeptide(L)'
;MSIFTYDEHNCKLCPRECGANRALKTGACGAGNQIRIAKYYLHPFEEPCISFQKGSGTIFFSGCSLGCVFCQNYEVSRATRGKVFTPEALASVFKELENSGAENVSLVTAGQFIPYLVRAFELYKPKIPVVYNSGGYEKVDALKLIDPFVDIYLPDMKFYSPTLSKRYTGREDYFDVASAAIAFMAQKKTTLTAEGKMLSGIIVRHLVMPLGVSDSKAVLRWFAEELPPHVYLSLMSQYTPFGEVSRFPELNRPLKQREYDAVLEVAFALGLENRLFAQERSSSGKQYIPSWDF
;
A
#
# COMPACT_ATOMS: atom_id res chain seq x y z
N MET A 1 -7.27 27.64 -5.27
CA MET A 1 -7.38 26.16 -5.24
C MET A 1 -8.54 25.80 -4.32
N SER A 2 -9.56 25.09 -4.80
CA SER A 2 -10.65 24.61 -3.92
C SER A 2 -10.05 23.56 -2.98
N ILE A 3 -10.22 23.76 -1.66
CA ILE A 3 -9.85 22.75 -0.65
C ILE A 3 -10.79 21.57 -0.86
N PHE A 4 -10.25 20.36 -1.09
CA PHE A 4 -11.05 19.15 -1.15
C PHE A 4 -11.77 18.95 0.19
N THR A 5 -13.09 18.93 0.15
CA THR A 5 -13.93 18.67 1.32
C THR A 5 -14.56 17.28 1.17
N TYR A 6 -14.36 16.43 2.16
CA TYR A 6 -15.01 15.12 2.18
C TYR A 6 -16.51 15.26 2.50
N ASP A 7 -17.34 14.66 1.63
CA ASP A 7 -18.78 14.55 1.86
C ASP A 7 -19.13 13.05 2.02
N GLU A 8 -19.58 12.67 3.22
CA GLU A 8 -19.97 11.29 3.52
C GLU A 8 -21.27 10.87 2.84
N HIS A 9 -22.13 11.83 2.46
CA HIS A 9 -23.39 11.57 1.77
C HIS A 9 -23.21 11.37 0.26
N ASN A 10 -22.07 11.80 -0.29
CA ASN A 10 -21.72 11.65 -1.70
C ASN A 10 -20.21 11.37 -1.86
N CYS A 11 -19.77 10.19 -1.46
CA CYS A 11 -18.36 9.85 -1.34
C CYS A 11 -17.60 9.89 -2.68
N LYS A 12 -16.65 10.82 -2.77
CA LYS A 12 -15.68 10.96 -3.89
C LYS A 12 -14.22 10.91 -3.39
N LEU A 13 -13.98 10.22 -2.28
CA LEU A 13 -12.69 10.18 -1.58
C LEU A 13 -11.59 9.48 -2.39
N CYS A 14 -11.94 8.45 -3.16
CA CYS A 14 -11.00 7.69 -3.98
C CYS A 14 -11.35 7.80 -5.48
N PRO A 15 -10.48 7.33 -6.39
CA PRO A 15 -10.71 7.44 -7.84
C PRO A 15 -11.99 6.75 -8.34
N ARG A 16 -12.57 5.85 -7.53
CA ARG A 16 -13.85 5.22 -7.89
C ARG A 16 -15.03 6.20 -7.90
N GLU A 17 -14.96 7.28 -7.15
CA GLU A 17 -16.00 8.31 -7.04
C GLU A 17 -17.43 7.74 -7.00
N CYS A 18 -17.62 6.70 -6.18
CA CYS A 18 -18.82 5.87 -6.22
C CYS A 18 -20.11 6.58 -5.76
N GLY A 19 -20.01 7.81 -5.24
CA GLY A 19 -21.15 8.61 -4.80
C GLY A 19 -21.97 8.00 -3.65
N ALA A 20 -21.41 7.00 -2.94
CA ALA A 20 -22.13 6.34 -1.86
C ALA A 20 -22.41 7.29 -0.70
N ASN A 21 -23.64 7.27 -0.19
CA ASN A 21 -23.95 7.84 1.13
C ASN A 21 -23.44 6.86 2.20
N ARG A 22 -22.22 7.13 2.72
CA ARG A 22 -21.53 6.25 3.67
C ARG A 22 -22.15 6.23 5.07
N ALA A 23 -23.01 7.18 5.38
CA ALA A 23 -23.80 7.14 6.60
C ALA A 23 -24.90 6.06 6.57
N LEU A 24 -25.38 5.68 5.36
CA LEU A 24 -26.47 4.72 5.19
C LEU A 24 -26.01 3.37 4.64
N LYS A 25 -24.94 3.33 3.83
CA LYS A 25 -24.44 2.11 3.18
C LYS A 25 -22.95 2.17 2.94
N THR A 26 -22.33 1.02 2.72
CA THR A 26 -20.92 0.95 2.33
C THR A 26 -20.70 1.45 0.89
N GLY A 27 -19.56 2.09 0.66
CA GLY A 27 -19.10 2.44 -0.69
C GLY A 27 -18.59 1.21 -1.45
N ALA A 28 -18.18 1.43 -2.71
CA ALA A 28 -17.61 0.39 -3.57
C ALA A 28 -16.31 -0.25 -3.02
N CYS A 29 -15.68 0.38 -2.04
CA CYS A 29 -14.53 -0.14 -1.29
C CYS A 29 -14.91 -1.03 -0.09
N GLY A 30 -16.21 -1.21 0.20
CA GLY A 30 -16.71 -1.94 1.38
C GLY A 30 -16.73 -1.12 2.67
N ALA A 31 -16.28 0.16 2.65
CA ALA A 31 -16.26 1.00 3.85
C ALA A 31 -17.52 1.86 3.99
N GLY A 32 -18.04 1.94 5.21
CA GLY A 32 -19.05 2.90 5.66
C GLY A 32 -18.40 4.14 6.31
N ASN A 33 -19.11 4.82 7.19
CA ASN A 33 -18.63 6.00 7.91
C ASN A 33 -17.90 5.69 9.23
N GLN A 34 -17.58 4.43 9.49
CA GLN A 34 -16.83 4.00 10.67
C GLN A 34 -15.53 3.33 10.26
N ILE A 35 -14.44 3.62 10.98
CA ILE A 35 -13.16 2.95 10.79
C ILE A 35 -13.35 1.47 11.12
N ARG A 36 -12.87 0.58 10.25
CA ARG A 36 -12.88 -0.84 10.50
C ARG A 36 -11.47 -1.41 10.38
N ILE A 37 -11.00 -2.03 11.46
CA ILE A 37 -9.66 -2.61 11.57
C ILE A 37 -9.81 -4.12 11.72
N ALA A 38 -9.13 -4.84 10.83
CA ALA A 38 -9.08 -6.31 10.88
C ALA A 38 -8.14 -6.81 11.98
N LYS A 39 -6.94 -6.22 12.04
CA LYS A 39 -5.90 -6.60 13.00
C LYS A 39 -4.88 -5.46 13.13
N TYR A 40 -4.22 -5.38 14.30
CA TYR A 40 -3.00 -4.59 14.48
C TYR A 40 -2.02 -5.35 15.39
N TYR A 41 -0.73 -5.27 15.06
CA TYR A 41 0.34 -5.96 15.80
C TYR A 41 1.73 -5.50 15.32
N LEU A 42 2.80 -5.95 16.00
CA LEU A 42 4.17 -5.77 15.55
C LEU A 42 4.48 -6.73 14.40
N HIS A 43 4.56 -6.21 13.17
CA HIS A 43 4.82 -6.96 11.95
C HIS A 43 6.29 -6.88 11.55
N PRO A 44 7.04 -8.00 11.49
CA PRO A 44 8.48 -7.98 11.25
C PRO A 44 8.88 -8.00 9.76
N PHE A 45 7.92 -8.06 8.83
CA PHE A 45 8.18 -8.39 7.42
C PHE A 45 7.88 -7.25 6.44
N GLU A 46 7.90 -5.98 6.86
CA GLU A 46 7.97 -4.86 5.91
C GLU A 46 9.40 -4.74 5.36
N GLU A 47 9.67 -3.77 4.47
CA GLU A 47 11.01 -3.52 3.96
C GLU A 47 12.04 -3.37 5.10
N PRO A 48 13.29 -3.85 4.93
CA PRO A 48 14.28 -3.90 6.01
C PRO A 48 14.50 -2.57 6.73
N CYS A 49 14.50 -1.45 5.99
CA CYS A 49 14.65 -0.11 6.56
C CYS A 49 13.38 0.39 7.31
N ILE A 50 12.23 -0.28 7.14
CA ILE A 50 10.95 0.04 7.77
C ILE A 50 10.73 -0.82 9.03
N SER A 51 10.75 -2.15 8.90
CA SER A 51 10.63 -3.05 10.07
C SER A 51 11.83 -2.97 11.00
N PHE A 52 12.99 -2.64 10.46
CA PHE A 52 14.28 -2.49 11.11
C PHE A 52 14.58 -3.63 12.10
N GLN A 53 14.64 -3.36 13.41
CA GLN A 53 15.00 -4.35 14.44
C GLN A 53 13.79 -4.92 15.19
N LYS A 54 12.78 -4.08 15.45
CA LYS A 54 11.65 -4.43 16.35
C LYS A 54 10.34 -4.69 15.60
N GLY A 55 10.29 -4.36 14.31
CA GLY A 55 9.10 -4.49 13.49
C GLY A 55 8.22 -3.24 13.45
N SER A 56 7.35 -3.20 12.45
CA SER A 56 6.36 -2.15 12.24
C SER A 56 5.12 -2.37 13.10
N GLY A 57 4.61 -1.34 13.75
CA GLY A 57 3.28 -1.33 14.36
C GLY A 57 2.21 -1.25 13.28
N THR A 58 1.86 -2.39 12.69
CA THR A 58 1.04 -2.46 11.48
C THR A 58 -0.43 -2.57 11.81
N ILE A 59 -1.25 -1.70 11.17
CA ILE A 59 -2.71 -1.67 11.29
C ILE A 59 -3.31 -2.02 9.94
N PHE A 60 -4.03 -3.14 9.85
CA PHE A 60 -4.72 -3.60 8.65
C PHE A 60 -6.16 -3.12 8.64
N PHE A 61 -6.48 -2.20 7.73
CA PHE A 61 -7.83 -1.67 7.56
C PHE A 61 -8.64 -2.55 6.62
N SER A 62 -9.96 -2.67 6.91
CA SER A 62 -10.88 -3.48 6.10
C SER A 62 -11.44 -2.69 4.93
N GLY A 63 -11.67 -3.42 3.83
CA GLY A 63 -12.10 -2.83 2.57
C GLY A 63 -10.93 -2.34 1.73
N CYS A 64 -11.16 -2.12 0.43
CA CYS A 64 -10.15 -1.63 -0.50
C CYS A 64 -10.80 -1.02 -1.75
N SER A 65 -10.33 0.15 -2.18
CA SER A 65 -10.80 0.80 -3.40
C SER A 65 -10.40 0.05 -4.68
N LEU A 66 -9.26 -0.65 -4.69
CA LEU A 66 -8.71 -1.31 -5.88
C LEU A 66 -9.30 -2.71 -6.10
N GLY A 67 -9.21 -3.59 -5.11
CA GLY A 67 -9.83 -4.90 -5.15
C GLY A 67 -9.17 -5.91 -6.09
N CYS A 68 -7.85 -6.09 -5.99
CA CYS A 68 -7.11 -7.07 -6.79
C CYS A 68 -7.57 -8.51 -6.55
N VAL A 69 -7.66 -9.32 -7.61
CA VAL A 69 -8.05 -10.73 -7.54
C VAL A 69 -7.00 -11.61 -6.84
N PHE A 70 -5.74 -11.17 -6.81
CA PHE A 70 -4.59 -11.84 -6.19
C PHE A 70 -4.19 -11.25 -4.83
N CYS A 71 -5.09 -10.51 -4.17
CA CYS A 71 -4.78 -9.81 -2.94
C CYS A 71 -4.41 -10.80 -1.82
N GLN A 72 -3.22 -10.64 -1.21
CA GLN A 72 -2.82 -11.43 -0.04
C GLN A 72 -3.73 -11.18 1.18
N ASN A 73 -4.28 -9.98 1.27
CA ASN A 73 -5.26 -9.58 2.29
C ASN A 73 -6.71 -9.75 1.79
N TYR A 74 -6.98 -10.73 0.93
CA TYR A 74 -8.26 -10.89 0.25
C TYR A 74 -9.46 -10.92 1.22
N GLU A 75 -9.34 -11.69 2.29
CA GLU A 75 -10.40 -11.84 3.31
C GLU A 75 -10.80 -10.54 3.99
N VAL A 76 -9.88 -9.59 4.06
CA VAL A 76 -10.08 -8.28 4.69
C VAL A 76 -10.43 -7.22 3.65
N SER A 77 -9.79 -7.26 2.49
CA SER A 77 -9.99 -6.27 1.43
C SER A 77 -11.35 -6.38 0.73
N ARG A 78 -11.96 -7.58 0.74
CA ARG A 78 -13.25 -7.88 0.08
C ARG A 78 -14.41 -7.99 1.05
N ALA A 79 -14.15 -8.23 2.32
CA ALA A 79 -15.17 -8.38 3.34
C ALA A 79 -15.14 -7.20 4.32
N THR A 80 -16.29 -6.92 4.92
CA THR A 80 -16.42 -5.95 6.02
C THR A 80 -16.08 -6.60 7.37
N ARG A 81 -15.01 -7.40 7.41
CA ARG A 81 -14.55 -8.09 8.62
C ARG A 81 -13.73 -7.16 9.51
N GLY A 82 -13.59 -7.53 10.78
CA GLY A 82 -12.84 -6.76 11.77
C GLY A 82 -13.74 -5.91 12.68
N LYS A 83 -13.12 -5.23 13.63
CA LYS A 83 -13.79 -4.42 14.66
C LYS A 83 -13.93 -2.97 14.20
N VAL A 84 -14.97 -2.32 14.71
CA VAL A 84 -15.22 -0.89 14.49
C VAL A 84 -14.45 -0.08 15.52
N PHE A 85 -13.84 1.02 15.07
CA PHE A 85 -13.09 1.97 15.89
C PHE A 85 -13.60 3.38 15.66
N THR A 86 -13.63 4.19 16.74
CA THR A 86 -13.74 5.64 16.63
C THR A 86 -12.36 6.25 16.41
N PRO A 87 -12.25 7.53 16.00
CA PRO A 87 -10.96 8.21 15.94
C PRO A 87 -10.19 8.19 17.27
N GLU A 88 -10.89 8.30 18.41
CA GLU A 88 -10.30 8.25 19.75
C GLU A 88 -9.72 6.84 20.06
N ALA A 89 -10.46 5.79 19.69
CA ALA A 89 -9.99 4.42 19.86
C ALA A 89 -8.77 4.14 18.96
N LEU A 90 -8.75 4.66 17.72
CA LEU A 90 -7.60 4.53 16.83
C LEU A 90 -6.38 5.31 17.36
N ALA A 91 -6.58 6.52 17.90
CA ALA A 91 -5.52 7.28 18.55
C ALA A 91 -4.89 6.51 19.73
N SER A 92 -5.71 5.74 20.46
CA SER A 92 -5.24 4.85 21.53
C SER A 92 -4.41 3.67 20.97
N VAL A 93 -4.80 3.12 19.81
CA VAL A 93 -3.99 2.08 19.11
C VAL A 93 -2.63 2.62 18.70
N PHE A 94 -2.56 3.85 18.17
CA PHE A 94 -1.27 4.47 17.83
C PHE A 94 -0.35 4.54 19.06
N LYS A 95 -0.87 4.99 20.20
CA LYS A 95 -0.14 5.06 21.46
C LYS A 95 0.28 3.69 21.97
N GLU A 96 -0.57 2.68 21.86
CA GLU A 96 -0.26 1.29 22.24
C GLU A 96 0.90 0.75 21.42
N LEU A 97 0.88 0.90 20.09
CA LEU A 97 1.94 0.45 19.19
C LEU A 97 3.27 1.17 19.48
N GLU A 98 3.24 2.48 19.66
CA GLU A 98 4.44 3.25 20.07
C GLU A 98 5.01 2.75 21.39
N ASN A 99 4.17 2.56 22.41
CA ASN A 99 4.58 2.06 23.73
C ASN A 99 5.10 0.61 23.70
N SER A 100 4.65 -0.20 22.74
CA SER A 100 5.16 -1.57 22.53
C SER A 100 6.55 -1.60 21.89
N GLY A 101 7.09 -0.44 21.53
CA GLY A 101 8.42 -0.29 20.94
C GLY A 101 8.45 -0.49 19.43
N ALA A 102 7.32 -0.32 18.74
CA ALA A 102 7.28 -0.34 17.28
C ALA A 102 8.26 0.67 16.65
N GLU A 103 8.86 0.31 15.52
CA GLU A 103 9.75 1.19 14.78
C GLU A 103 9.01 2.34 14.08
N ASN A 104 7.74 2.12 13.77
CA ASN A 104 6.82 3.06 13.12
C ASN A 104 5.36 2.60 13.33
N VAL A 105 4.39 3.42 12.90
CA VAL A 105 2.98 3.03 12.74
C VAL A 105 2.68 2.91 11.25
N SER A 106 2.43 1.68 10.77
CA SER A 106 2.14 1.38 9.37
C SER A 106 0.64 1.20 9.13
N LEU A 107 0.08 2.04 8.24
CA LEU A 107 -1.34 2.08 7.89
C LEU A 107 -1.57 1.32 6.59
N VAL A 108 -1.97 0.06 6.65
CA VAL A 108 -2.16 -0.80 5.47
C VAL A 108 -3.57 -0.65 4.91
N THR A 109 -3.66 -0.16 3.66
CA THR A 109 -4.92 0.02 2.92
C THR A 109 -5.90 0.93 3.66
N ALA A 110 -5.44 2.13 4.04
CA ALA A 110 -6.18 3.06 4.88
C ALA A 110 -6.95 4.15 4.10
N GLY A 111 -6.78 4.24 2.78
CA GLY A 111 -7.27 5.35 1.93
C GLY A 111 -8.77 5.64 2.05
N GLN A 112 -9.58 4.60 2.25
CA GLN A 112 -11.03 4.75 2.45
C GLN A 112 -11.42 5.41 3.77
N PHE A 113 -10.46 5.59 4.69
CA PHE A 113 -10.72 6.17 6.02
C PHE A 113 -9.93 7.47 6.28
N ILE A 114 -9.29 8.07 5.28
CA ILE A 114 -8.46 9.29 5.43
C ILE A 114 -9.11 10.38 6.30
N PRO A 115 -10.39 10.78 6.14
CA PRO A 115 -10.98 11.84 6.98
C PRO A 115 -11.02 11.49 8.46
N TYR A 116 -11.22 10.21 8.78
CA TYR A 116 -11.26 9.71 10.16
C TYR A 116 -9.86 9.52 10.74
N LEU A 117 -8.87 9.16 9.87
CA LEU A 117 -7.45 9.10 10.24
C LEU A 117 -6.92 10.47 10.62
N VAL A 118 -7.24 11.51 9.84
CA VAL A 118 -6.88 12.89 10.15
C VAL A 118 -7.35 13.26 11.56
N ARG A 119 -8.61 12.96 11.89
CA ARG A 119 -9.14 13.20 13.25
C ARG A 119 -8.38 12.41 14.32
N ALA A 120 -8.02 11.15 14.06
CA ALA A 120 -7.25 10.35 15.01
C ALA A 120 -5.85 10.94 15.25
N PHE A 121 -5.19 11.42 14.18
CA PHE A 121 -3.87 12.08 14.29
C PHE A 121 -3.93 13.45 14.95
N GLU A 122 -5.02 14.21 14.80
CA GLU A 122 -5.25 15.45 15.55
C GLU A 122 -5.36 15.19 17.05
N LEU A 123 -5.89 14.02 17.46
CA LEU A 123 -5.98 13.60 18.85
C LEU A 123 -4.64 13.08 19.39
N TYR A 124 -3.91 12.33 18.57
CA TYR A 124 -2.60 11.79 18.92
C TYR A 124 -1.75 11.51 17.67
N LYS A 125 -0.69 12.29 17.46
CA LYS A 125 0.35 11.98 16.47
C LYS A 125 1.47 11.19 17.14
N PRO A 126 1.80 9.94 16.68
CA PRO A 126 2.95 9.18 17.18
C PRO A 126 4.26 9.97 17.04
N LYS A 127 5.20 9.73 17.97
CA LYS A 127 6.56 10.27 17.90
C LYS A 127 7.48 9.46 16.99
N ILE A 128 7.06 8.24 16.65
CA ILE A 128 7.69 7.36 15.68
C ILE A 128 7.12 7.62 14.29
N PRO A 129 7.84 7.31 13.19
CA PRO A 129 7.37 7.57 11.83
C PRO A 129 6.01 6.93 11.54
N VAL A 130 5.19 7.62 10.75
CA VAL A 130 3.93 7.09 10.22
C VAL A 130 4.14 6.66 8.78
N VAL A 131 3.88 5.37 8.49
CA VAL A 131 3.98 4.76 7.17
C VAL A 131 2.59 4.64 6.55
N TYR A 132 2.40 5.18 5.35
CA TYR A 132 1.18 5.03 4.57
C TYR A 132 1.37 3.99 3.47
N ASN A 133 0.90 2.75 3.74
CA ASN A 133 1.05 1.58 2.89
C ASN A 133 -0.23 1.38 2.05
N SER A 134 -0.16 1.59 0.74
CA SER A 134 -1.33 1.58 -0.13
C SER A 134 -1.10 0.84 -1.45
N GLY A 135 -2.20 0.48 -2.12
CA GLY A 135 -2.17 -0.11 -3.45
C GLY A 135 -1.87 0.89 -4.59
N GLY A 136 -1.53 2.15 -4.28
CA GLY A 136 -1.25 3.20 -5.23
C GLY A 136 -2.50 3.87 -5.85
N TYR A 137 -3.66 3.25 -5.79
CA TYR A 137 -4.90 3.76 -6.41
C TYR A 137 -5.58 4.80 -5.52
N GLU A 138 -4.97 5.99 -5.44
CA GLU A 138 -5.34 7.08 -4.53
C GLU A 138 -5.58 8.39 -5.30
N LYS A 139 -6.50 9.23 -4.81
CA LYS A 139 -6.64 10.62 -5.30
C LYS A 139 -5.61 11.51 -4.64
N VAL A 140 -4.93 12.33 -5.43
CA VAL A 140 -3.96 13.32 -4.91
C VAL A 140 -4.60 14.25 -3.89
N ASP A 141 -5.85 14.69 -4.12
CA ASP A 141 -6.54 15.58 -3.17
C ASP A 141 -6.84 14.89 -1.83
N ALA A 142 -7.11 13.59 -1.82
CA ALA A 142 -7.24 12.84 -0.58
C ALA A 142 -5.89 12.66 0.12
N LEU A 143 -4.82 12.42 -0.64
CA LEU A 143 -3.46 12.35 -0.10
C LEU A 143 -3.03 13.66 0.56
N LYS A 144 -3.35 14.81 -0.02
CA LYS A 144 -3.06 16.14 0.59
C LYS A 144 -3.65 16.29 1.99
N LEU A 145 -4.78 15.64 2.32
CA LEU A 145 -5.38 15.70 3.65
C LEU A 145 -4.53 14.95 4.69
N ILE A 146 -3.96 13.81 4.30
CA ILE A 146 -3.21 12.94 5.21
C ILE A 146 -1.71 13.24 5.23
N ASP A 147 -1.16 13.87 4.19
CA ASP A 147 0.27 14.15 4.03
C ASP A 147 0.95 14.82 5.24
N PRO A 148 0.30 15.76 5.97
CA PRO A 148 0.91 16.38 7.17
C PRO A 148 1.22 15.40 8.29
N PHE A 149 0.61 14.22 8.27
CA PHE A 149 0.76 13.18 9.30
C PHE A 149 1.61 12.00 8.84
N VAL A 150 1.90 11.88 7.54
CA VAL A 150 2.66 10.77 6.96
C VAL A 150 4.13 11.14 6.82
N ASP A 151 5.00 10.30 7.33
CA ASP A 151 6.45 10.44 7.21
C ASP A 151 7.01 9.60 6.06
N ILE A 152 6.48 8.39 5.86
CA ILE A 152 6.93 7.45 4.84
C ILE A 152 5.75 6.99 3.98
N TYR A 153 5.89 7.11 2.68
CA TYR A 153 4.96 6.52 1.72
C TYR A 153 5.46 5.16 1.22
N LEU A 154 4.57 4.18 1.19
CA LEU A 154 4.85 2.82 0.72
C LEU A 154 3.78 2.38 -0.29
N PRO A 155 3.69 3.05 -1.47
CA PRO A 155 2.72 2.71 -2.50
C PRO A 155 3.18 1.53 -3.35
N ASP A 156 2.22 0.73 -3.83
CA ASP A 156 2.47 -0.22 -4.89
C ASP A 156 2.27 0.43 -6.26
N MET A 157 3.17 0.16 -7.22
CA MET A 157 2.92 0.26 -8.66
C MET A 157 2.73 -1.15 -9.21
N LYS A 158 1.46 -1.56 -9.38
CA LYS A 158 1.12 -2.97 -9.70
C LYS A 158 1.17 -3.28 -11.18
N PHE A 159 0.74 -2.35 -12.03
CA PHE A 159 0.61 -2.52 -13.48
C PHE A 159 0.95 -1.24 -14.22
N TYR A 160 1.62 -1.39 -15.36
CA TYR A 160 1.76 -0.38 -16.39
C TYR A 160 0.61 -0.50 -17.42
N SER A 161 0.26 -1.74 -17.79
CA SER A 161 -0.73 -2.04 -18.81
C SER A 161 -2.17 -1.83 -18.34
N PRO A 162 -2.96 -0.96 -19.01
CA PRO A 162 -4.39 -0.80 -18.74
C PRO A 162 -5.17 -2.14 -18.87
N THR A 163 -4.78 -2.98 -19.83
CA THR A 163 -5.42 -4.29 -20.05
C THR A 163 -5.21 -5.23 -18.89
N LEU A 164 -3.98 -5.33 -18.35
CA LEU A 164 -3.70 -6.20 -17.21
C LEU A 164 -4.33 -5.65 -15.93
N SER A 165 -4.27 -4.35 -15.70
CA SER A 165 -4.91 -3.73 -14.55
C SER A 165 -6.42 -3.90 -14.56
N LYS A 166 -7.09 -3.71 -15.72
CA LYS A 166 -8.53 -3.99 -15.90
C LYS A 166 -8.85 -5.45 -15.61
N ARG A 167 -8.03 -6.39 -16.13
CA ARG A 167 -8.23 -7.82 -15.95
C ARG A 167 -8.16 -8.25 -14.50
N TYR A 168 -7.19 -7.72 -13.73
CA TYR A 168 -6.91 -8.22 -12.38
C TYR A 168 -7.41 -7.34 -11.24
N THR A 169 -7.83 -6.11 -11.54
CA THR A 169 -8.37 -5.16 -10.53
C THR A 169 -9.73 -4.58 -10.92
N GLY A 170 -10.16 -4.75 -12.18
CA GLY A 170 -11.31 -4.09 -12.74
C GLY A 170 -11.10 -2.59 -12.99
N ARG A 171 -9.83 -2.09 -12.97
CA ARG A 171 -9.47 -0.68 -13.13
C ARG A 171 -8.53 -0.50 -14.31
N GLU A 172 -9.03 0.04 -15.40
CA GLU A 172 -8.26 0.33 -16.61
C GLU A 172 -7.36 1.57 -16.42
N ASP A 173 -7.81 2.50 -15.60
CA ASP A 173 -7.17 3.77 -15.24
C ASP A 173 -6.11 3.65 -14.14
N TYR A 174 -5.75 2.43 -13.73
CA TYR A 174 -4.88 2.21 -12.57
C TYR A 174 -3.53 2.92 -12.71
N PHE A 175 -2.86 2.77 -13.88
CA PHE A 175 -1.53 3.34 -14.08
C PHE A 175 -1.56 4.87 -13.98
N ASP A 176 -2.49 5.52 -14.66
CA ASP A 176 -2.59 6.98 -14.68
C ASP A 176 -2.86 7.54 -13.29
N VAL A 177 -3.74 6.88 -12.55
CA VAL A 177 -4.05 7.25 -11.17
C VAL A 177 -2.87 7.01 -10.22
N ALA A 178 -2.26 5.82 -10.30
CA ALA A 178 -1.16 5.44 -9.39
C ALA A 178 0.11 6.26 -9.66
N SER A 179 0.44 6.52 -10.94
CA SER A 179 1.59 7.35 -11.30
C SER A 179 1.45 8.79 -10.79
N ALA A 180 0.26 9.39 -10.92
CA ALA A 180 0.00 10.73 -10.38
C ALA A 180 0.06 10.76 -8.85
N ALA A 181 -0.48 9.73 -8.16
CA ALA A 181 -0.38 9.61 -6.71
C ALA A 181 1.06 9.43 -6.24
N ILE A 182 1.84 8.57 -6.89
CA ILE A 182 3.26 8.32 -6.57
C ILE A 182 4.11 9.57 -6.85
N ALA A 183 3.86 10.30 -7.93
CA ALA A 183 4.54 11.56 -8.22
C ALA A 183 4.29 12.63 -7.12
N PHE A 184 3.08 12.67 -6.56
CA PHE A 184 2.79 13.50 -5.39
C PHE A 184 3.58 13.02 -4.15
N MET A 185 3.54 11.72 -3.84
CA MET A 185 4.24 11.12 -2.70
C MET A 185 5.77 11.29 -2.83
N ALA A 186 6.31 11.28 -4.05
CA ALA A 186 7.74 11.46 -4.34
C ALA A 186 8.28 12.88 -4.03
N GLN A 187 7.42 13.83 -3.69
CA GLN A 187 7.86 15.12 -3.16
C GLN A 187 8.48 15.01 -1.76
N LYS A 188 8.14 13.93 -1.03
CA LYS A 188 8.70 13.65 0.30
C LYS A 188 10.12 13.09 0.18
N LYS A 189 11.09 13.84 0.72
CA LYS A 189 12.51 13.47 0.65
C LYS A 189 12.83 12.32 1.57
N THR A 190 13.63 11.39 1.06
CA THR A 190 14.08 10.24 1.85
C THR A 190 15.18 10.65 2.83
N THR A 191 15.02 10.23 4.08
CA THR A 191 15.98 10.39 5.16
C THR A 191 16.13 9.06 5.89
N LEU A 192 17.39 8.61 6.04
CA LEU A 192 17.75 7.40 6.79
C LEU A 192 18.61 7.79 8.00
N THR A 193 18.58 6.98 9.05
CA THR A 193 19.60 7.04 10.11
C THR A 193 20.94 6.50 9.58
N ALA A 194 22.03 6.66 10.36
CA ALA A 194 23.33 6.08 10.01
C ALA A 194 23.29 4.56 9.90
N GLU A 195 22.38 3.90 10.66
CA GLU A 195 22.19 2.45 10.67
C GLU A 195 21.22 1.97 9.57
N GLY A 196 20.68 2.89 8.75
CA GLY A 196 19.82 2.57 7.61
C GLY A 196 18.32 2.47 7.91
N LYS A 197 17.84 2.90 9.10
CA LYS A 197 16.41 3.00 9.40
C LYS A 197 15.81 4.20 8.65
N MET A 198 14.68 4.00 7.97
CA MET A 198 13.99 5.10 7.27
C MET A 198 13.17 5.94 8.26
N LEU A 199 13.38 7.26 8.20
CA LEU A 199 12.64 8.25 9.01
C LEU A 199 11.60 8.99 8.20
N SER A 200 11.88 9.25 6.93
CA SER A 200 10.93 9.85 5.98
C SER A 200 11.24 9.42 4.56
N GLY A 201 10.29 9.57 3.63
CA GLY A 201 10.52 9.34 2.21
C GLY A 201 9.49 8.47 1.54
N ILE A 202 9.93 7.78 0.49
CA ILE A 202 9.06 6.92 -0.31
C ILE A 202 9.80 5.68 -0.81
N ILE A 203 9.14 4.54 -0.72
CA ILE A 203 9.52 3.28 -1.38
C ILE A 203 8.36 2.84 -2.26
N VAL A 204 8.55 2.83 -3.56
CA VAL A 204 7.58 2.25 -4.51
C VAL A 204 7.78 0.74 -4.55
N ARG A 205 6.72 -0.01 -4.31
CA ARG A 205 6.76 -1.47 -4.38
C ARG A 205 6.23 -1.98 -5.71
N HIS A 206 6.92 -2.96 -6.29
CA HIS A 206 6.45 -3.67 -7.46
C HIS A 206 6.53 -5.18 -7.26
N LEU A 207 5.38 -5.85 -7.29
CA LEU A 207 5.29 -7.30 -7.22
C LEU A 207 5.38 -7.89 -8.63
N VAL A 208 6.46 -8.62 -8.91
CA VAL A 208 6.58 -9.36 -10.16
C VAL A 208 5.58 -10.52 -10.18
N MET A 209 4.75 -10.57 -11.21
CA MET A 209 3.70 -11.57 -11.33
C MET A 209 3.99 -12.59 -12.43
N PRO A 210 3.46 -13.82 -12.34
CA PRO A 210 3.54 -14.80 -13.41
C PRO A 210 3.06 -14.22 -14.74
N LEU A 211 3.82 -14.42 -15.82
CA LEU A 211 3.60 -13.86 -17.17
C LEU A 211 3.57 -12.33 -17.26
N GLY A 212 3.88 -11.62 -16.17
CA GLY A 212 3.90 -10.16 -16.10
C GLY A 212 5.24 -9.52 -16.45
N VAL A 213 6.22 -10.26 -16.97
CA VAL A 213 7.60 -9.78 -17.20
C VAL A 213 7.65 -8.52 -18.06
N SER A 214 6.91 -8.47 -19.16
CA SER A 214 6.90 -7.30 -20.06
C SER A 214 6.30 -6.07 -19.38
N ASP A 215 5.24 -6.25 -18.59
CA ASP A 215 4.61 -5.18 -17.83
C ASP A 215 5.52 -4.68 -16.71
N SER A 216 6.15 -5.60 -15.95
CA SER A 216 7.15 -5.25 -14.94
C SER A 216 8.32 -4.45 -15.52
N LYS A 217 8.83 -4.83 -16.70
CA LYS A 217 9.87 -4.07 -17.41
C LYS A 217 9.41 -2.65 -17.79
N ALA A 218 8.15 -2.47 -18.14
CA ALA A 218 7.57 -1.15 -18.42
C ALA A 218 7.46 -0.31 -17.14
N VAL A 219 7.03 -0.92 -16.02
CA VAL A 219 7.02 -0.27 -14.70
C VAL A 219 8.42 0.20 -14.30
N LEU A 220 9.46 -0.63 -14.50
CA LEU A 220 10.84 -0.26 -14.15
C LEU A 220 11.37 0.90 -15.00
N ARG A 221 11.04 0.94 -16.30
CA ARG A 221 11.42 2.07 -17.17
C ARG A 221 10.74 3.36 -16.71
N TRP A 222 9.43 3.31 -16.51
CA TRP A 222 8.69 4.44 -15.96
C TRP A 222 9.30 4.92 -14.63
N PHE A 223 9.62 4.00 -13.72
CA PHE A 223 10.25 4.33 -12.42
C PHE A 223 11.59 5.04 -12.61
N ALA A 224 12.44 4.55 -13.52
CA ALA A 224 13.76 5.12 -13.77
C ALA A 224 13.69 6.50 -14.42
N GLU A 225 12.75 6.70 -15.34
CA GLU A 225 12.60 7.91 -16.15
C GLU A 225 11.86 9.04 -15.42
N GLU A 226 10.81 8.69 -14.65
CA GLU A 226 9.88 9.68 -14.10
C GLU A 226 10.12 10.01 -12.62
N LEU A 227 10.77 9.11 -11.85
CA LEU A 227 10.87 9.31 -10.41
C LEU A 227 12.27 9.80 -9.97
N PRO A 228 12.31 10.78 -9.03
CA PRO A 228 13.57 11.35 -8.54
C PRO A 228 14.51 10.31 -7.92
N PRO A 229 15.84 10.55 -7.91
CA PRO A 229 16.83 9.59 -7.41
C PRO A 229 16.69 9.18 -5.93
N HIS A 230 16.01 9.99 -5.12
CA HIS A 230 15.78 9.69 -3.70
C HIS A 230 14.61 8.72 -3.46
N VAL A 231 13.86 8.35 -4.49
CA VAL A 231 12.78 7.35 -4.41
C VAL A 231 13.38 5.96 -4.50
N TYR A 232 13.08 5.12 -3.52
CA TYR A 232 13.50 3.72 -3.52
C TYR A 232 12.47 2.84 -4.23
N LEU A 233 12.95 1.76 -4.83
CA LEU A 233 12.15 0.68 -5.42
C LEU A 233 12.29 -0.58 -4.58
N SER A 234 11.18 -1.21 -4.19
CA SER A 234 11.15 -2.57 -3.65
C SER A 234 10.61 -3.51 -4.73
N LEU A 235 11.49 -4.33 -5.30
CA LEU A 235 11.15 -5.33 -6.31
C LEU A 235 10.87 -6.67 -5.63
N MET A 236 9.59 -7.07 -5.58
CA MET A 236 9.12 -8.20 -4.81
C MET A 236 8.98 -9.46 -5.65
N SER A 237 9.52 -10.58 -5.15
CA SER A 237 9.42 -11.93 -5.75
C SER A 237 8.37 -12.82 -5.05
N GLN A 238 7.73 -12.32 -4.01
CA GLN A 238 6.91 -13.11 -3.07
C GLN A 238 5.52 -13.50 -3.59
N TYR A 239 5.28 -13.46 -4.91
CA TYR A 239 3.97 -13.83 -5.43
C TYR A 239 3.61 -15.28 -5.05
N THR A 240 2.47 -15.41 -4.38
CA THR A 240 1.83 -16.68 -4.03
C THR A 240 0.39 -16.63 -4.51
N PRO A 241 -0.11 -17.68 -5.22
CA PRO A 241 -1.52 -17.76 -5.61
C PRO A 241 -2.44 -17.65 -4.39
N PHE A 242 -3.26 -16.58 -4.35
CA PHE A 242 -4.19 -16.33 -3.25
C PHE A 242 -5.40 -15.53 -3.76
N GLY A 243 -6.52 -15.55 -3.03
CA GLY A 243 -7.75 -14.86 -3.41
C GLY A 243 -8.52 -15.58 -4.54
N GLU A 244 -8.95 -14.84 -5.56
CA GLU A 244 -9.76 -15.38 -6.67
C GLU A 244 -8.92 -15.86 -7.86
N VAL A 245 -7.64 -16.17 -7.68
CA VAL A 245 -6.73 -16.54 -8.78
C VAL A 245 -7.12 -17.84 -9.50
N SER A 246 -7.94 -18.70 -8.90
CA SER A 246 -8.46 -19.90 -9.56
C SER A 246 -9.22 -19.61 -10.87
N ARG A 247 -9.78 -18.39 -10.99
CA ARG A 247 -10.45 -17.90 -12.22
C ARG A 247 -9.49 -17.38 -13.28
N PHE A 248 -8.19 -17.33 -12.96
CA PHE A 248 -7.11 -16.82 -13.79
C PHE A 248 -5.97 -17.84 -13.83
N PRO A 249 -6.05 -18.86 -14.73
CA PRO A 249 -5.08 -19.97 -14.77
C PRO A 249 -3.62 -19.51 -14.85
N GLU A 250 -3.36 -18.37 -15.50
CA GLU A 250 -2.05 -17.76 -15.62
C GLU A 250 -1.46 -17.29 -14.28
N LEU A 251 -2.32 -16.91 -13.32
CA LEU A 251 -1.95 -16.49 -11.97
C LEU A 251 -2.00 -17.65 -10.95
N ASN A 252 -2.59 -18.77 -11.30
CA ASN A 252 -2.75 -19.91 -10.37
C ASN A 252 -1.48 -20.79 -10.31
N ARG A 253 -0.32 -20.14 -10.24
CA ARG A 253 0.99 -20.76 -10.08
C ARG A 253 1.97 -19.78 -9.43
N PRO A 254 3.03 -20.25 -8.75
CA PRO A 254 4.07 -19.37 -8.26
C PRO A 254 4.85 -18.71 -9.42
N LEU A 255 5.52 -17.60 -9.10
CA LEU A 255 6.47 -16.94 -9.98
C LEU A 255 7.65 -17.88 -10.27
N LYS A 256 8.09 -17.98 -11.52
CA LYS A 256 9.31 -18.74 -11.89
C LYS A 256 10.55 -17.87 -11.69
N GLN A 257 11.68 -18.50 -11.30
CA GLN A 257 12.96 -17.79 -11.12
C GLN A 257 13.31 -16.95 -12.36
N ARG A 258 13.28 -17.54 -13.54
CA ARG A 258 13.61 -16.87 -14.80
C ARG A 258 12.74 -15.64 -15.09
N GLU A 259 11.51 -15.61 -14.56
CA GLU A 259 10.60 -14.45 -14.72
C GLU A 259 11.06 -13.29 -13.85
N TYR A 260 11.49 -13.57 -12.62
CA TYR A 260 12.03 -12.57 -11.71
C TYR A 260 13.39 -12.07 -12.16
N ASP A 261 14.32 -12.98 -12.52
CA ASP A 261 15.67 -12.66 -12.98
C ASP A 261 15.63 -11.75 -14.21
N ALA A 262 14.74 -12.03 -15.18
CA ALA A 262 14.58 -11.21 -16.38
C ALA A 262 14.06 -9.79 -16.08
N VAL A 263 13.39 -9.56 -14.95
CA VAL A 263 12.99 -8.22 -14.50
C VAL A 263 14.14 -7.56 -13.73
N LEU A 264 14.82 -8.31 -12.87
CA LEU A 264 15.97 -7.83 -12.09
C LEU A 264 17.12 -7.38 -12.97
N GLU A 265 17.43 -8.11 -14.07
CA GLU A 265 18.41 -7.71 -15.07
C GLU A 265 18.10 -6.33 -15.68
N VAL A 266 16.83 -6.03 -15.92
CA VAL A 266 16.42 -4.70 -16.42
C VAL A 266 16.59 -3.63 -15.34
N ALA A 267 16.32 -3.93 -14.07
CA ALA A 267 16.57 -2.98 -12.99
C ALA A 267 18.06 -2.58 -12.92
N PHE A 268 18.97 -3.54 -13.05
CA PHE A 268 20.41 -3.26 -13.12
C PHE A 268 20.81 -2.52 -14.38
N ALA A 269 20.27 -2.91 -15.54
CA ALA A 269 20.55 -2.21 -16.81
C ALA A 269 20.08 -0.74 -16.81
N LEU A 270 19.10 -0.42 -15.96
CA LEU A 270 18.60 0.96 -15.76
C LEU A 270 19.36 1.73 -14.65
N GLY A 271 20.39 1.13 -14.03
CA GLY A 271 21.21 1.77 -12.99
C GLY A 271 20.46 1.98 -11.66
N LEU A 272 19.53 1.07 -11.30
CA LEU A 272 18.72 1.22 -10.10
C LEU A 272 19.35 0.64 -8.83
N GLU A 273 20.54 0.05 -8.87
CA GLU A 273 21.19 -0.71 -7.81
C GLU A 273 21.24 0.04 -6.46
N ASN A 274 21.52 1.35 -6.51
CA ASN A 274 21.71 2.17 -5.31
C ASN A 274 20.40 2.58 -4.63
N ARG A 275 19.25 2.27 -5.26
CA ARG A 275 17.92 2.59 -4.75
C ARG A 275 16.94 1.42 -4.89
N LEU A 276 17.47 0.18 -4.91
CA LEU A 276 16.73 -1.05 -5.11
C LEU A 276 16.81 -1.95 -3.88
N PHE A 277 15.66 -2.31 -3.34
CA PHE A 277 15.49 -3.46 -2.47
C PHE A 277 15.00 -4.62 -3.32
N ALA A 278 15.87 -5.58 -3.63
CA ALA A 278 15.51 -6.81 -4.33
C ALA A 278 15.25 -7.92 -3.31
N GLN A 279 14.06 -8.51 -3.33
CA GLN A 279 13.76 -9.62 -2.43
C GLN A 279 14.45 -10.91 -2.91
N GLU A 280 15.05 -11.63 -1.97
CA GLU A 280 15.45 -13.00 -2.20
C GLU A 280 14.23 -13.91 -2.36
N ARG A 281 14.36 -14.98 -3.13
CA ARG A 281 13.28 -15.92 -3.40
C ARG A 281 12.80 -16.70 -2.17
N SER A 282 13.64 -16.84 -1.16
CA SER A 282 13.30 -17.39 0.16
C SER A 282 12.17 -16.61 0.86
N SER A 283 11.90 -15.37 0.41
CA SER A 283 10.82 -14.51 0.91
C SER A 283 9.42 -14.90 0.41
N SER A 284 9.27 -15.93 -0.45
CA SER A 284 7.97 -16.41 -0.92
C SER A 284 7.41 -17.49 0.02
N GLY A 285 6.18 -17.30 0.54
CA GLY A 285 5.55 -18.30 1.37
C GLY A 285 4.32 -17.78 2.12
N LYS A 286 3.49 -18.69 2.61
CA LYS A 286 2.26 -18.35 3.37
C LYS A 286 2.56 -17.66 4.70
N GLN A 287 3.78 -17.76 5.22
CA GLN A 287 4.21 -17.12 6.47
C GLN A 287 4.19 -15.58 6.42
N TYR A 288 4.23 -15.00 5.21
CA TYR A 288 4.14 -13.54 5.00
C TYR A 288 2.69 -13.05 4.87
N ILE A 289 1.71 -13.96 4.83
CA ILE A 289 0.28 -13.64 4.79
C ILE A 289 -0.21 -13.62 6.24
N PRO A 290 -0.78 -12.50 6.73
CA PRO A 290 -1.31 -12.45 8.08
C PRO A 290 -2.37 -13.53 8.31
N SER A 291 -2.33 -14.20 9.47
CA SER A 291 -3.44 -15.03 9.93
C SER A 291 -4.58 -14.12 10.41
N TRP A 292 -5.78 -14.39 9.95
CA TRP A 292 -6.97 -13.64 10.33
C TRP A 292 -7.79 -14.45 11.32
N ASP A 293 -7.76 -14.06 12.58
CA ASP A 293 -8.54 -14.64 13.68
C ASP A 293 -9.79 -13.76 13.88
N PHE A 294 -10.87 -14.10 13.17
CA PHE A 294 -12.15 -13.37 13.26
C PHE A 294 -13.15 -14.09 14.13
#